data_7ca3ad1a919d739061a65c88ef0a4b12
#
_entry.id   7ca3ad1a919d739061a65c88ef0a4b12
#
_cell.length_a   1.000
_cell.length_b   1.000
_cell.length_c   1.000
_cell.angle_alpha   90.00
_cell.angle_beta   90.00
_cell.angle_gamma   90.00
#
_symmetry.space_group_name_H-M   'P 1'
#
loop_
_entity.id
_entity.type
_entity.pdbx_description
1 polymer ?
#
loop_
_entity_poly.entity_id
_entity_poly.type
_entity_poly.pdbx_seq_one_letter_code
_entity_poly.pdbx_strand_id
1 'polypeptide(L)'
;MSWTVFLQTLGERQEHALTPHELEVILCLNEEPGQSKQQLLEVYQRRQGPIEEEAFTQRLRTIYRKFNVSGRGYKLPQLQRYLAQQYQQSGPGLSRFGLSRIHAAFPTDTFAAALERLLHNQEQAIDDDHKVDDSPVENHKEVAILQTFAPNLEHYRTHLSRCLQAGVRVRILLAWPYSLAAGLREEVLKRYAAEPLAEDFAIQSSVIANLETLEATIRACRYPANLEIRLYDTLPSLSLYRAGSTLLAAPFLHGALAIHTFQLELDLRASDALLTGTLLNDFERMWTVARPFLPAPDRNWRNELKILFTN
;
A
#
# COMPACT_ATOMS: atom_id res chain seq x y z
N MET A 1 -6.46 12.78 -12.59
CA MET A 1 -6.91 14.12 -12.13
C MET A 1 -6.24 15.16 -13.01
N SER A 2 -6.97 16.15 -13.55
CA SER A 2 -6.33 17.23 -14.30
C SER A 2 -5.67 18.22 -13.34
N TRP A 3 -4.70 19.01 -13.85
CA TRP A 3 -4.04 20.06 -13.08
C TRP A 3 -5.04 20.99 -12.37
N THR A 4 -6.07 21.44 -13.08
CA THR A 4 -7.12 22.30 -12.53
C THR A 4 -7.88 21.64 -11.37
N VAL A 5 -8.27 20.37 -11.53
CA VAL A 5 -8.97 19.61 -10.47
C VAL A 5 -8.04 19.39 -9.27
N PHE A 6 -6.77 19.12 -9.51
CA PHE A 6 -5.77 19.04 -8.43
C PHE A 6 -5.68 20.34 -7.63
N LEU A 7 -5.54 21.49 -8.32
CA LEU A 7 -5.45 22.79 -7.68
C LEU A 7 -6.72 23.13 -6.89
N GLN A 8 -7.89 22.79 -7.44
CA GLN A 8 -9.17 22.97 -6.75
C GLN A 8 -9.24 22.14 -5.48
N THR A 9 -8.93 20.84 -5.56
CA THR A 9 -8.90 19.94 -4.41
C THR A 9 -7.86 20.38 -3.35
N LEU A 10 -6.71 20.88 -3.79
CA LEU A 10 -5.70 21.41 -2.89
C LEU A 10 -6.18 22.67 -2.15
N GLY A 11 -6.91 23.55 -2.85
CA GLY A 11 -7.45 24.77 -2.27
C GLY A 11 -8.57 24.53 -1.25
N GLU A 12 -9.29 23.42 -1.38
CA GLU A 12 -10.35 23.01 -0.46
C GLU A 12 -9.81 22.37 0.83
N ARG A 13 -8.53 21.97 0.87
CA ARG A 13 -7.92 21.42 2.07
C ARG A 13 -7.80 22.45 3.17
N GLN A 14 -8.28 22.11 4.37
CA GLN A 14 -8.23 22.98 5.55
C GLN A 14 -6.81 23.46 5.91
N GLU A 15 -5.79 22.67 5.56
CA GLU A 15 -4.38 23.02 5.82
C GLU A 15 -3.95 24.34 5.22
N HIS A 16 -4.51 24.74 4.07
CA HIS A 16 -4.14 25.97 3.39
C HIS A 16 -5.15 27.10 3.58
N ALA A 17 -6.39 26.81 3.99
CA ALA A 17 -7.45 27.76 4.26
C ALA A 17 -7.51 28.91 3.24
N LEU A 18 -7.51 28.59 1.94
CA LEU A 18 -7.54 29.58 0.86
C LEU A 18 -8.90 30.28 0.82
N THR A 19 -8.87 31.60 0.61
CA THR A 19 -10.10 32.35 0.28
C THR A 19 -10.49 32.08 -1.17
N PRO A 20 -11.77 32.28 -1.57
CA PRO A 20 -12.20 32.11 -2.96
C PRO A 20 -11.31 32.87 -3.96
N HIS A 21 -10.93 34.11 -3.63
CA HIS A 21 -10.06 34.92 -4.48
C HIS A 21 -8.62 34.41 -4.58
N GLU A 22 -8.08 33.81 -3.52
CA GLU A 22 -6.75 33.18 -3.54
C GLU A 22 -6.78 31.87 -4.33
N LEU A 23 -7.85 31.10 -4.21
CA LEU A 23 -8.07 29.91 -4.99
C LEU A 23 -8.10 30.24 -6.50
N GLU A 24 -8.79 31.29 -6.90
CA GLU A 24 -8.83 31.74 -8.28
C GLU A 24 -7.44 32.12 -8.83
N VAL A 25 -6.57 32.72 -7.99
CA VAL A 25 -5.19 33.00 -8.39
C VAL A 25 -4.42 31.70 -8.61
N ILE A 26 -4.57 30.70 -7.73
CA ILE A 26 -3.93 29.39 -7.85
C ILE A 26 -4.42 28.66 -9.11
N LEU A 27 -5.72 28.70 -9.41
CA LEU A 27 -6.32 28.11 -10.61
C LEU A 27 -5.83 28.73 -11.93
N CYS A 28 -5.18 29.90 -11.87
CA CYS A 28 -4.53 30.53 -13.03
C CYS A 28 -3.07 30.10 -13.24
N LEU A 29 -2.51 29.28 -12.34
CA LEU A 29 -1.12 28.78 -12.49
C LEU A 29 -1.06 27.69 -13.57
N ASN A 30 -0.01 27.76 -14.38
CA ASN A 30 0.31 26.72 -15.36
C ASN A 30 0.88 25.48 -14.66
N GLU A 31 0.65 24.30 -15.26
CA GLU A 31 1.27 23.04 -14.80
C GLU A 31 2.80 23.09 -14.90
N GLU A 32 3.32 23.68 -16.00
CA GLU A 32 4.75 23.86 -16.20
C GLU A 32 5.28 25.08 -15.43
N PRO A 33 6.38 24.93 -14.64
CA PRO A 33 7.03 26.05 -13.98
C PRO A 33 7.63 27.04 -14.99
N GLY A 34 7.52 28.33 -14.70
CA GLY A 34 8.13 29.37 -15.52
C GLY A 34 7.21 30.53 -15.89
N GLN A 35 5.96 30.48 -15.53
CA GLN A 35 5.00 31.58 -15.69
C GLN A 35 5.47 32.79 -14.87
N SER A 36 5.59 33.94 -15.53
CA SER A 36 5.90 35.19 -14.85
C SER A 36 4.71 35.76 -14.08
N LYS A 37 4.96 36.63 -13.10
CA LYS A 37 3.89 37.34 -12.37
C LYS A 37 2.95 38.09 -13.32
N GLN A 38 3.50 38.73 -14.35
CA GLN A 38 2.73 39.47 -15.33
C GLN A 38 1.80 38.56 -16.15
N GLN A 39 2.31 37.43 -16.64
CA GLN A 39 1.50 36.43 -17.33
C GLN A 39 0.39 35.87 -16.46
N LEU A 40 0.68 35.61 -15.16
CA LEU A 40 -0.32 35.16 -14.21
C LEU A 40 -1.41 36.21 -13.95
N LEU A 41 -1.03 37.51 -13.85
CA LEU A 41 -1.96 38.59 -13.71
C LEU A 41 -2.89 38.72 -14.94
N GLU A 42 -2.31 38.61 -16.16
CA GLU A 42 -3.10 38.65 -17.38
C GLU A 42 -4.11 37.50 -17.49
N VAL A 43 -3.72 36.28 -17.10
CA VAL A 43 -4.62 35.13 -17.05
C VAL A 43 -5.72 35.35 -16.03
N TYR A 44 -5.38 35.88 -14.85
CA TYR A 44 -6.35 36.18 -13.80
C TYR A 44 -7.34 37.25 -14.26
N GLN A 45 -6.87 38.35 -14.86
CA GLN A 45 -7.74 39.45 -15.33
C GLN A 45 -8.69 38.98 -16.44
N ARG A 46 -8.27 38.10 -17.34
CA ARG A 46 -9.17 37.49 -18.35
C ARG A 46 -10.30 36.66 -17.76
N ARG A 47 -10.07 36.03 -16.60
CA ARG A 47 -11.05 35.15 -15.95
C ARG A 47 -11.97 35.88 -14.99
N GLN A 48 -11.44 36.82 -14.22
CA GLN A 48 -12.12 37.44 -13.08
C GLN A 48 -12.42 38.94 -13.29
N GLY A 49 -11.92 39.53 -14.37
CA GLY A 49 -12.02 40.97 -14.63
C GLY A 49 -10.83 41.77 -14.08
N PRO A 50 -10.84 43.09 -14.30
CA PRO A 50 -9.74 43.97 -13.99
C PRO A 50 -9.45 44.02 -12.48
N ILE A 51 -8.17 43.96 -12.13
CA ILE A 51 -7.68 44.13 -10.75
C ILE A 51 -6.43 45.00 -10.78
N GLU A 52 -6.24 45.82 -9.76
CA GLU A 52 -5.00 46.59 -9.57
C GLU A 52 -3.82 45.64 -9.24
N GLU A 53 -2.65 45.93 -9.82
CA GLU A 53 -1.47 45.10 -9.65
C GLU A 53 -1.03 44.98 -8.19
N GLU A 54 -1.25 46.02 -7.40
CA GLU A 54 -0.91 46.01 -5.98
C GLU A 54 -1.80 45.05 -5.19
N ALA A 55 -3.12 45.06 -5.45
CA ALA A 55 -4.06 44.16 -4.84
C ALA A 55 -3.77 42.67 -5.22
N PHE A 56 -3.41 42.41 -6.48
CA PHE A 56 -3.00 41.11 -6.93
C PHE A 56 -1.71 40.64 -6.23
N THR A 57 -0.73 41.55 -6.12
CA THR A 57 0.54 41.26 -5.42
C THR A 57 0.30 40.91 -3.96
N GLN A 58 -0.62 41.59 -3.29
CA GLN A 58 -0.97 41.29 -1.89
C GLN A 58 -1.60 39.89 -1.76
N ARG A 59 -2.46 39.48 -2.68
CA ARG A 59 -3.02 38.11 -2.72
C ARG A 59 -1.91 37.06 -2.88
N LEU A 60 -0.98 37.28 -3.80
CA LEU A 60 0.18 36.39 -3.97
C LEU A 60 1.02 36.29 -2.70
N ARG A 61 1.27 37.39 -1.99
CA ARG A 61 2.02 37.37 -0.72
C ARG A 61 1.32 36.51 0.32
N THR A 62 -0.01 36.57 0.38
CA THR A 62 -0.80 35.76 1.31
C THR A 62 -0.74 34.28 0.95
N ILE A 63 -0.83 33.97 -0.35
CA ILE A 63 -0.68 32.59 -0.86
C ILE A 63 0.71 32.04 -0.50
N TYR A 64 1.81 32.79 -0.77
CA TYR A 64 3.15 32.34 -0.40
C TYR A 64 3.29 32.01 1.08
N ARG A 65 2.67 32.81 1.97
CA ARG A 65 2.69 32.56 3.40
C ARG A 65 1.92 31.27 3.75
N LYS A 66 0.75 31.05 3.14
CA LYS A 66 -0.08 29.85 3.37
C LYS A 66 0.59 28.56 2.89
N PHE A 67 1.37 28.62 1.82
CA PHE A 67 2.16 27.51 1.31
C PHE A 67 3.57 27.43 1.90
N ASN A 68 3.86 28.24 2.91
CA ASN A 68 5.17 28.31 3.58
C ASN A 68 6.34 28.55 2.61
N VAL A 69 6.07 29.28 1.51
CA VAL A 69 7.08 29.66 0.53
C VAL A 69 7.85 30.86 1.08
N SER A 70 8.99 30.59 1.73
CA SER A 70 9.84 31.58 2.38
C SER A 70 11.16 31.76 1.64
N GLY A 71 11.84 32.89 1.83
CA GLY A 71 13.17 33.16 1.26
C GLY A 71 13.24 34.47 0.47
N ARG A 72 14.50 34.92 0.22
CA ARG A 72 14.81 36.05 -0.66
C ARG A 72 14.88 35.53 -2.10
N GLY A 73 14.01 36.05 -3.00
CA GLY A 73 14.05 35.73 -4.43
C GLY A 73 12.74 35.23 -5.00
N TYR A 74 12.78 34.53 -6.13
CA TYR A 74 11.69 34.16 -7.01
C TYR A 74 10.64 33.22 -6.35
N LYS A 75 9.73 33.79 -5.55
CA LYS A 75 8.72 33.02 -4.81
C LYS A 75 7.69 32.34 -5.71
N LEU A 76 7.30 32.96 -6.83
CA LEU A 76 6.35 32.36 -7.76
C LEU A 76 6.89 31.07 -8.38
N PRO A 77 8.11 31.00 -8.92
CA PRO A 77 8.71 29.75 -9.38
C PRO A 77 8.87 28.69 -8.27
N GLN A 78 9.12 29.09 -7.02
CA GLN A 78 9.18 28.15 -5.90
C GLN A 78 7.79 27.55 -5.62
N LEU A 79 6.72 28.36 -5.59
CA LEU A 79 5.35 27.92 -5.45
C LEU A 79 4.97 26.97 -6.59
N GLN A 80 5.27 27.34 -7.83
CA GLN A 80 4.98 26.50 -9.00
C GLN A 80 5.71 25.16 -8.93
N ARG A 81 6.98 25.12 -8.58
CA ARG A 81 7.74 23.87 -8.38
C ARG A 81 7.14 23.01 -7.27
N TYR A 82 6.81 23.64 -6.16
CA TYR A 82 6.15 22.93 -5.05
C TYR A 82 4.83 22.30 -5.50
N LEU A 83 3.97 23.07 -6.17
CA LEU A 83 2.69 22.58 -6.67
C LEU A 83 2.85 21.51 -7.75
N ALA A 84 3.79 21.70 -8.68
CA ALA A 84 4.11 20.68 -9.70
C ALA A 84 4.63 19.39 -9.07
N GLN A 85 5.48 19.48 -8.05
CA GLN A 85 5.96 18.33 -7.30
C GLN A 85 4.82 17.63 -6.55
N GLN A 86 3.94 18.37 -5.90
CA GLN A 86 2.74 17.83 -5.24
C GLN A 86 1.79 17.18 -6.26
N TYR A 87 1.62 17.77 -7.44
CA TYR A 87 0.82 17.22 -8.52
C TYR A 87 1.42 15.91 -9.07
N GLN A 88 2.73 15.88 -9.28
CA GLN A 88 3.43 14.65 -9.69
C GLN A 88 3.36 13.57 -8.62
N GLN A 89 3.45 13.94 -7.34
CA GLN A 89 3.32 13.01 -6.21
C GLN A 89 1.88 12.52 -6.02
N SER A 90 0.89 13.39 -6.24
CA SER A 90 -0.53 13.00 -6.21
C SER A 90 -0.95 12.25 -7.47
N GLY A 91 -0.08 12.13 -8.47
CA GLY A 91 -0.22 11.40 -9.73
C GLY A 91 -1.59 11.58 -10.40
N PRO A 92 -1.71 12.33 -11.50
CA PRO A 92 -2.99 12.59 -12.16
C PRO A 92 -3.59 11.34 -12.82
N GLY A 93 -3.89 10.35 -12.06
CA GLY A 93 -4.43 9.07 -12.50
C GLY A 93 -4.18 7.94 -11.53
N LEU A 94 -3.10 8.00 -10.74
CA LEU A 94 -2.71 6.87 -9.88
C LEU A 94 -3.55 6.81 -8.59
N SER A 95 -3.86 7.95 -7.97
CA SER A 95 -4.78 8.00 -6.82
C SER A 95 -6.20 7.54 -7.18
N ARG A 96 -6.65 7.79 -8.41
CA ARG A 96 -7.91 7.27 -8.95
C ARG A 96 -7.97 5.73 -8.95
N PHE A 97 -6.83 5.06 -9.10
CA PHE A 97 -6.72 3.61 -9.02
C PHE A 97 -6.42 3.09 -7.61
N GLY A 98 -6.45 3.96 -6.60
CA GLY A 98 -6.09 3.63 -5.23
C GLY A 98 -4.58 3.63 -4.97
N LEU A 99 -3.74 3.88 -5.98
CA LEU A 99 -2.29 3.90 -5.81
C LEU A 99 -1.85 5.16 -5.06
N SER A 100 -1.32 4.97 -3.85
CA SER A 100 -0.82 6.04 -2.97
C SER A 100 0.67 6.28 -3.14
N ARG A 101 1.46 5.21 -3.39
CA ARG A 101 2.92 5.31 -3.52
C ARG A 101 3.50 4.13 -4.32
N ILE A 102 4.71 4.33 -4.84
CA ILE A 102 5.56 3.27 -5.39
C ILE A 102 6.86 3.27 -4.57
N HIS A 103 7.22 2.13 -4.02
CA HIS A 103 8.47 1.92 -3.29
C HIS A 103 9.44 1.14 -4.16
N ALA A 104 10.74 1.39 -4.01
CA ALA A 104 11.79 0.69 -4.77
C ALA A 104 11.95 -0.78 -4.33
N ALA A 105 11.63 -1.07 -3.06
CA ALA A 105 11.63 -2.40 -2.45
C ALA A 105 10.51 -2.49 -1.41
N PHE A 106 10.33 -3.67 -0.79
CA PHE A 106 9.28 -3.88 0.22
C PHE A 106 9.47 -2.93 1.43
N PRO A 107 8.50 -2.05 1.71
CA PRO A 107 8.60 -1.06 2.77
C PRO A 107 8.18 -1.66 4.12
N THR A 108 9.12 -2.31 4.82
CA THR A 108 8.89 -3.02 6.09
C THR A 108 8.18 -2.15 7.13
N ASP A 109 8.64 -0.90 7.29
CA ASP A 109 8.06 0.04 8.26
C ASP A 109 6.64 0.47 7.88
N THR A 110 6.35 0.61 6.59
CA THR A 110 5.00 0.94 6.11
C THR A 110 4.02 -0.17 6.44
N PHE A 111 4.41 -1.43 6.24
CA PHE A 111 3.55 -2.56 6.58
C PHE A 111 3.38 -2.72 8.09
N ALA A 112 4.44 -2.58 8.88
CA ALA A 112 4.37 -2.57 10.34
C ALA A 112 3.42 -1.46 10.86
N ALA A 113 3.56 -0.23 10.33
CA ALA A 113 2.67 0.88 10.67
C ALA A 113 1.20 0.63 10.26
N ALA A 114 0.96 -0.11 9.17
CA ALA A 114 -0.39 -0.49 8.76
C ALA A 114 -1.00 -1.52 9.72
N LEU A 115 -0.22 -2.48 10.22
CA LEU A 115 -0.64 -3.42 11.25
C LEU A 115 -0.97 -2.72 12.57
N GLU A 116 -0.14 -1.77 13.01
CA GLU A 116 -0.41 -1.00 14.23
C GLU A 116 -1.67 -0.13 14.10
N ARG A 117 -1.87 0.53 12.95
CA ARG A 117 -3.13 1.27 12.69
C ARG A 117 -4.36 0.37 12.74
N LEU A 118 -4.26 -0.84 12.17
CA LEU A 118 -5.34 -1.82 12.21
C LEU A 118 -5.68 -2.21 13.65
N LEU A 119 -4.67 -2.45 14.49
CA LEU A 119 -4.84 -2.78 15.91
C LEU A 119 -5.50 -1.63 16.68
N HIS A 120 -4.99 -0.41 16.51
CA HIS A 120 -5.55 0.76 17.18
C HIS A 120 -7.03 1.00 16.83
N ASN A 121 -7.39 0.84 15.55
CA ASN A 121 -8.78 0.95 15.11
C ASN A 121 -9.69 -0.13 15.73
N GLN A 122 -9.16 -1.33 15.98
CA GLN A 122 -9.89 -2.39 16.65
C GLN A 122 -10.11 -2.09 18.15
N GLU A 123 -9.09 -1.58 18.83
CA GLU A 123 -9.18 -1.19 20.24
C GLU A 123 -10.23 -0.08 20.44
N GLN A 124 -10.25 0.93 19.55
CA GLN A 124 -11.26 1.99 19.59
C GLN A 124 -12.69 1.50 19.31
N ALA A 125 -12.86 0.53 18.40
CA ALA A 125 -14.18 -0.01 18.05
C ALA A 125 -14.80 -0.83 19.20
N ILE A 126 -13.99 -1.37 20.11
CA ILE A 126 -14.47 -2.08 21.30
C ILE A 126 -14.97 -1.10 22.35
N ASP A 127 -14.37 0.07 22.48
CA ASP A 127 -14.78 1.11 23.44
C ASP A 127 -16.06 1.85 22.99
N ASP A 128 -16.36 1.90 21.69
CA ASP A 128 -17.51 2.61 21.08
C ASP A 128 -18.74 1.73 20.83
N ASP A 129 -19.02 0.72 21.64
CA ASP A 129 -20.09 -0.30 21.51
C ASP A 129 -21.53 0.23 21.38
N HIS A 130 -21.73 1.51 21.10
CA HIS A 130 -23.03 2.18 20.96
C HIS A 130 -23.37 2.72 19.56
N LYS A 131 -22.54 2.52 18.54
CA LYS A 131 -22.86 2.90 17.16
C LYS A 131 -22.69 1.71 16.23
N VAL A 132 -23.78 0.94 16.08
CA VAL A 132 -23.93 0.03 14.93
C VAL A 132 -24.08 0.89 13.70
N ASP A 133 -22.97 1.13 12.99
CA ASP A 133 -22.96 1.78 11.71
C ASP A 133 -23.00 0.69 10.63
N ASP A 134 -24.15 0.57 9.94
CA ASP A 134 -24.43 -0.40 8.86
C ASP A 134 -23.60 -0.13 7.57
N SER A 135 -22.43 0.50 7.68
CA SER A 135 -21.58 0.75 6.53
C SER A 135 -20.78 -0.51 6.15
N PRO A 136 -20.41 -0.73 4.87
CA PRO A 136 -19.68 -1.90 4.38
C PRO A 136 -18.22 -1.96 4.87
N VAL A 137 -17.98 -1.67 6.15
CA VAL A 137 -16.67 -1.57 6.81
C VAL A 137 -16.07 -2.94 7.17
N GLU A 138 -16.83 -4.04 7.03
CA GLU A 138 -16.34 -5.39 7.40
C GLU A 138 -15.05 -5.82 6.69
N ASN A 139 -14.80 -5.32 5.48
CA ASN A 139 -13.61 -5.68 4.70
C ASN A 139 -12.29 -5.09 5.21
N HIS A 140 -12.31 -4.19 6.19
CA HIS A 140 -11.10 -3.52 6.67
C HIS A 140 -10.46 -4.17 7.91
N LYS A 141 -11.04 -5.26 8.43
CA LYS A 141 -10.58 -5.96 9.65
C LYS A 141 -9.76 -7.21 9.34
N GLU A 142 -8.89 -7.11 8.34
CA GLU A 142 -8.17 -8.27 7.84
C GLU A 142 -6.69 -7.98 7.60
N VAL A 143 -5.86 -8.99 7.89
CA VAL A 143 -4.50 -9.13 7.37
C VAL A 143 -4.49 -10.25 6.34
N ALA A 144 -3.95 -9.99 5.14
CA ALA A 144 -3.78 -11.02 4.13
C ALA A 144 -2.36 -10.98 3.54
N ILE A 145 -1.75 -12.14 3.36
CA ILE A 145 -0.40 -12.29 2.77
C ILE A 145 -0.48 -13.35 1.68
N LEU A 146 -0.02 -13.01 0.46
CA LEU A 146 0.22 -13.94 -0.64
C LEU A 146 1.69 -13.85 -1.04
N GLN A 147 2.42 -14.93 -0.85
CA GLN A 147 3.85 -15.03 -1.18
C GLN A 147 4.22 -16.45 -1.59
N THR A 148 5.30 -16.60 -2.36
CA THR A 148 5.94 -17.93 -2.52
C THR A 148 6.42 -18.42 -1.16
N PHE A 149 7.19 -17.60 -0.48
CA PHE A 149 7.52 -17.64 0.95
C PHE A 149 7.64 -16.18 1.42
N ALA A 150 7.36 -15.92 2.69
CA ALA A 150 7.38 -14.57 3.27
C ALA A 150 8.66 -14.35 4.09
N PRO A 151 9.74 -13.78 3.51
CA PRO A 151 11.03 -13.65 4.18
C PRO A 151 10.95 -12.84 5.49
N ASN A 152 10.00 -11.89 5.54
CA ASN A 152 9.82 -11.00 6.70
C ASN A 152 8.79 -11.52 7.71
N LEU A 153 8.28 -12.74 7.58
CA LEU A 153 7.19 -13.23 8.42
C LEU A 153 7.55 -13.26 9.92
N GLU A 154 8.78 -13.68 10.24
CA GLU A 154 9.27 -13.68 11.62
C GLU A 154 9.30 -12.27 12.22
N HIS A 155 9.69 -11.28 11.43
CA HIS A 155 9.66 -9.87 11.84
C HIS A 155 8.26 -9.41 12.27
N TYR A 156 7.21 -9.90 11.62
CA TYR A 156 5.82 -9.54 11.92
C TYR A 156 5.13 -10.46 12.91
N ARG A 157 5.80 -11.49 13.43
CA ARG A 157 5.19 -12.49 14.32
C ARG A 157 4.46 -11.86 15.51
N THR A 158 5.08 -10.90 16.18
CA THR A 158 4.46 -10.21 17.33
C THR A 158 3.21 -9.42 16.91
N HIS A 159 3.27 -8.70 15.80
CA HIS A 159 2.12 -7.95 15.27
C HIS A 159 0.97 -8.87 14.88
N LEU A 160 1.27 -9.99 14.19
CA LEU A 160 0.27 -10.99 13.81
C LEU A 160 -0.38 -11.63 15.05
N SER A 161 0.41 -11.94 16.09
CA SER A 161 -0.12 -12.45 17.35
C SER A 161 -1.07 -11.45 18.02
N ARG A 162 -0.72 -10.16 18.06
CA ARG A 162 -1.60 -9.10 18.59
C ARG A 162 -2.87 -8.94 17.75
N CYS A 163 -2.76 -8.98 16.40
CA CYS A 163 -3.91 -8.96 15.51
C CYS A 163 -4.88 -10.12 15.79
N LEU A 164 -4.37 -11.33 15.93
CA LEU A 164 -5.19 -12.51 16.27
C LEU A 164 -5.86 -12.37 17.63
N GLN A 165 -5.15 -11.85 18.64
CA GLN A 165 -5.71 -11.60 19.97
C GLN A 165 -6.80 -10.52 19.96
N ALA A 166 -6.68 -9.52 19.09
CA ALA A 166 -7.68 -8.48 18.86
C ALA A 166 -8.87 -8.94 17.97
N GLY A 167 -8.92 -10.21 17.58
CA GLY A 167 -10.00 -10.75 16.74
C GLY A 167 -9.88 -10.42 15.26
N VAL A 168 -8.74 -9.88 14.80
CA VAL A 168 -8.48 -9.63 13.39
C VAL A 168 -8.32 -10.94 12.64
N ARG A 169 -8.98 -11.08 11.49
CA ARG A 169 -8.80 -12.23 10.61
C ARG A 169 -7.43 -12.15 9.93
N VAL A 170 -6.65 -13.23 10.00
CA VAL A 170 -5.34 -13.34 9.34
C VAL A 170 -5.37 -14.47 8.34
N ARG A 171 -5.18 -14.15 7.06
CA ARG A 171 -5.13 -15.12 5.94
C ARG A 171 -3.74 -15.14 5.32
N ILE A 172 -3.11 -16.31 5.30
CA ILE A 172 -1.76 -16.48 4.75
C ILE A 172 -1.76 -17.54 3.66
N LEU A 173 -1.28 -17.15 2.49
CA LEU A 173 -1.21 -17.99 1.30
C LEU A 173 0.25 -18.14 0.86
N LEU A 174 0.81 -19.33 1.03
CA LEU A 174 2.19 -19.67 0.70
C LEU A 174 2.25 -20.75 -0.39
N ALA A 175 3.38 -20.84 -1.07
CA ALA A 175 3.59 -21.92 -2.01
C ALA A 175 3.60 -23.28 -1.29
N TRP A 176 3.09 -24.31 -1.95
CA TRP A 176 3.32 -25.66 -1.48
C TRP A 176 4.82 -26.02 -1.64
N PRO A 177 5.56 -26.36 -0.57
CA PRO A 177 7.02 -26.44 -0.60
C PRO A 177 7.57 -27.55 -1.51
N TYR A 178 6.77 -28.57 -1.80
CA TYR A 178 7.12 -29.70 -2.68
C TYR A 178 6.46 -29.62 -4.05
N SER A 179 5.84 -28.50 -4.42
CA SER A 179 5.19 -28.34 -5.72
C SER A 179 6.21 -28.14 -6.85
N LEU A 180 5.81 -28.53 -8.06
CA LEU A 180 6.57 -28.22 -9.26
C LEU A 180 6.74 -26.71 -9.43
N ALA A 181 5.71 -25.94 -9.12
CA ALA A 181 5.73 -24.47 -9.19
C ALA A 181 6.81 -23.87 -8.26
N ALA A 182 6.95 -24.38 -7.03
CA ALA A 182 8.01 -23.95 -6.11
C ALA A 182 9.40 -24.28 -6.68
N GLY A 183 9.59 -25.50 -7.21
CA GLY A 183 10.86 -25.92 -7.85
C GLY A 183 11.22 -25.07 -9.07
N LEU A 184 10.26 -24.82 -9.97
CA LEU A 184 10.46 -23.96 -11.13
C LEU A 184 10.81 -22.53 -10.72
N ARG A 185 10.14 -21.98 -9.71
CA ARG A 185 10.45 -20.64 -9.19
C ARG A 185 11.84 -20.57 -8.60
N GLU A 186 12.27 -21.59 -7.86
CA GLU A 186 13.62 -21.69 -7.31
C GLU A 186 14.69 -21.72 -8.42
N GLU A 187 14.49 -22.57 -9.44
CA GLU A 187 15.41 -22.65 -10.57
C GLU A 187 15.55 -21.33 -11.30
N VAL A 188 14.43 -20.64 -11.55
CA VAL A 188 14.40 -19.33 -12.22
C VAL A 188 15.13 -18.27 -11.37
N LEU A 189 14.90 -18.25 -10.06
CA LEU A 189 15.62 -17.34 -9.17
C LEU A 189 17.12 -17.62 -9.18
N LYS A 190 17.56 -18.87 -9.05
CA LYS A 190 18.99 -19.22 -9.07
C LYS A 190 19.65 -18.89 -10.40
N ARG A 191 18.95 -19.04 -11.53
CA ARG A 191 19.49 -18.79 -12.87
C ARG A 191 19.59 -17.32 -13.23
N TYR A 192 18.65 -16.48 -12.81
CA TYR A 192 18.49 -15.11 -13.28
C TYR A 192 18.66 -14.05 -12.20
N ALA A 193 18.97 -14.41 -10.95
CA ALA A 193 19.21 -13.43 -9.91
C ALA A 193 20.35 -12.47 -10.28
N ALA A 194 20.10 -11.18 -10.15
CA ALA A 194 21.12 -10.15 -10.37
C ALA A 194 22.25 -10.21 -9.31
N GLU A 195 21.89 -10.65 -8.11
CA GLU A 195 22.84 -10.94 -7.02
C GLU A 195 22.78 -12.45 -6.72
N PRO A 196 23.93 -13.10 -6.48
CA PRO A 196 23.98 -14.51 -6.10
C PRO A 196 23.11 -14.78 -4.87
N LEU A 197 22.21 -15.73 -4.96
CA LEU A 197 21.52 -16.26 -3.79
C LEU A 197 22.49 -17.11 -2.97
N ALA A 198 22.19 -17.28 -1.68
CA ALA A 198 22.97 -18.20 -0.85
C ALA A 198 23.01 -19.60 -1.50
N GLU A 199 24.16 -20.28 -1.38
CA GLU A 199 24.34 -21.62 -2.00
C GLU A 199 23.29 -22.65 -1.54
N ASP A 200 22.86 -22.53 -0.29
CA ASP A 200 21.84 -23.36 0.35
C ASP A 200 20.40 -22.82 0.18
N PHE A 201 20.23 -21.74 -0.61
CA PHE A 201 18.91 -21.18 -0.83
C PHE A 201 17.96 -22.21 -1.44
N ALA A 202 16.85 -22.49 -0.76
CA ALA A 202 15.77 -23.32 -1.23
C ALA A 202 14.42 -22.76 -0.83
N ILE A 203 13.50 -22.67 -1.78
CA ILE A 203 12.12 -22.23 -1.51
C ILE A 203 11.44 -23.17 -0.54
N GLN A 204 11.67 -24.48 -0.69
CA GLN A 204 11.16 -25.48 0.23
C GLN A 204 11.52 -25.17 1.68
N SER A 205 12.81 -24.96 1.98
CA SER A 205 13.28 -24.65 3.34
C SER A 205 12.69 -23.35 3.86
N SER A 206 12.58 -22.32 2.99
CA SER A 206 12.03 -21.02 3.32
C SER A 206 10.54 -21.09 3.66
N VAL A 207 9.74 -21.88 2.92
CA VAL A 207 8.32 -22.11 3.24
C VAL A 207 8.18 -22.89 4.56
N ILE A 208 9.01 -23.91 4.77
CA ILE A 208 8.98 -24.67 6.03
C ILE A 208 9.29 -23.76 7.21
N ALA A 209 10.30 -22.88 7.11
CA ALA A 209 10.60 -21.89 8.15
C ALA A 209 9.41 -20.95 8.42
N ASN A 210 8.69 -20.52 7.38
CA ASN A 210 7.47 -19.74 7.58
C ASN A 210 6.39 -20.52 8.32
N LEU A 211 6.19 -21.80 8.01
CA LEU A 211 5.22 -22.64 8.71
C LEU A 211 5.62 -22.87 10.18
N GLU A 212 6.92 -22.93 10.48
CA GLU A 212 7.44 -23.00 11.87
C GLU A 212 7.15 -21.69 12.63
N THR A 213 7.35 -20.53 11.99
CA THR A 213 6.96 -19.23 12.55
C THR A 213 5.46 -19.18 12.84
N LEU A 214 4.63 -19.69 11.93
CA LEU A 214 3.18 -19.72 12.10
C LEU A 214 2.76 -20.73 13.19
N GLU A 215 3.41 -21.87 13.30
CA GLU A 215 3.22 -22.82 14.40
C GLU A 215 3.52 -22.15 15.75
N ALA A 216 4.64 -21.41 15.85
CA ALA A 216 4.97 -20.66 17.06
C ALA A 216 3.93 -19.57 17.38
N THR A 217 3.40 -18.91 16.35
CA THR A 217 2.32 -17.92 16.47
C THR A 217 1.03 -18.57 17.02
N ILE A 218 0.64 -19.74 16.49
CA ILE A 218 -0.53 -20.51 16.95
C ILE A 218 -0.38 -20.90 18.42
N ARG A 219 0.82 -21.36 18.83
CA ARG A 219 1.09 -21.70 20.23
C ARG A 219 0.93 -20.51 21.18
N ALA A 220 1.33 -19.31 20.72
CA ALA A 220 1.28 -18.09 21.53
C ALA A 220 -0.15 -17.49 21.62
N CYS A 221 -1.05 -17.83 20.70
CA CYS A 221 -2.38 -17.24 20.62
C CYS A 221 -3.46 -18.10 21.28
N ARG A 222 -4.33 -17.44 22.08
CA ARG A 222 -5.53 -18.09 22.65
C ARG A 222 -6.62 -18.40 21.63
N TYR A 223 -6.63 -17.73 20.49
CA TYR A 223 -7.69 -17.79 19.48
C TYR A 223 -7.14 -18.07 18.08
N PRO A 224 -6.65 -19.28 17.80
CA PRO A 224 -6.14 -19.62 16.48
C PRO A 224 -7.22 -19.68 15.39
N ALA A 225 -8.50 -19.62 15.73
CA ALA A 225 -9.63 -19.74 14.79
C ALA A 225 -9.63 -18.62 13.73
N ASN A 226 -9.06 -17.45 14.04
CA ASN A 226 -8.96 -16.33 13.12
C ASN A 226 -7.71 -16.38 12.21
N LEU A 227 -6.85 -17.39 12.36
CA LEU A 227 -5.72 -17.65 11.50
C LEU A 227 -6.07 -18.74 10.49
N GLU A 228 -6.07 -18.38 9.23
CA GLU A 228 -6.27 -19.32 8.13
C GLU A 228 -5.00 -19.36 7.27
N ILE A 229 -4.48 -20.54 7.04
CA ILE A 229 -3.30 -20.76 6.19
C ILE A 229 -3.72 -21.69 5.06
N ARG A 230 -3.33 -21.33 3.84
CA ARG A 230 -3.50 -22.19 2.68
C ARG A 230 -2.21 -22.29 1.87
N LEU A 231 -2.02 -23.42 1.23
CA LEU A 231 -0.87 -23.69 0.37
C LEU A 231 -1.35 -23.85 -1.08
N TYR A 232 -0.68 -23.15 -1.99
CA TYR A 232 -0.97 -23.22 -3.43
C TYR A 232 0.15 -23.93 -4.20
N ASP A 233 -0.18 -24.51 -5.35
CA ASP A 233 0.71 -25.28 -6.21
C ASP A 233 0.85 -24.70 -7.62
N THR A 234 0.50 -23.43 -7.80
CA THR A 234 0.57 -22.69 -9.07
C THR A 234 1.67 -21.62 -9.02
N LEU A 235 1.89 -20.91 -10.12
CA LEU A 235 2.76 -19.75 -10.16
C LEU A 235 1.90 -18.48 -10.03
N PRO A 236 1.92 -17.78 -8.91
CA PRO A 236 1.21 -16.53 -8.78
C PRO A 236 1.89 -15.44 -9.63
N SER A 237 1.11 -14.48 -10.11
CA SER A 237 1.62 -13.35 -10.88
C SER A 237 2.19 -12.25 -10.01
N LEU A 238 1.72 -12.15 -8.76
CA LEU A 238 2.08 -11.08 -7.83
C LEU A 238 2.15 -11.58 -6.39
N SER A 239 2.93 -10.85 -5.60
CA SER A 239 2.90 -10.92 -4.14
C SER A 239 1.95 -9.86 -3.59
N LEU A 240 1.37 -10.12 -2.43
CA LEU A 240 0.42 -9.22 -1.80
C LEU A 240 0.59 -9.24 -0.29
N TYR A 241 0.59 -8.04 0.32
CA TYR A 241 0.49 -7.83 1.77
C TYR A 241 -0.62 -6.82 2.03
N ARG A 242 -1.61 -7.20 2.80
CA ARG A 242 -2.73 -6.34 3.21
C ARG A 242 -2.77 -6.22 4.72
N ALA A 243 -2.96 -5.00 5.21
CA ALA A 243 -3.30 -4.71 6.60
C ALA A 243 -4.40 -3.64 6.63
N GLY A 244 -5.62 -4.05 6.93
CA GLY A 244 -6.79 -3.17 6.87
C GLY A 244 -7.00 -2.57 5.48
N SER A 245 -6.95 -1.24 5.39
CA SER A 245 -7.10 -0.50 4.14
C SER A 245 -5.81 -0.36 3.33
N THR A 246 -4.66 -0.73 3.87
CA THR A 246 -3.37 -0.65 3.15
C THR A 246 -3.09 -1.96 2.44
N LEU A 247 -2.78 -1.87 1.14
CA LEU A 247 -2.39 -3.00 0.30
C LEU A 247 -1.03 -2.71 -0.34
N LEU A 248 -0.08 -3.61 -0.17
CA LEU A 248 1.20 -3.62 -0.88
C LEU A 248 1.18 -4.77 -1.89
N ALA A 249 1.50 -4.49 -3.14
CA ALA A 249 1.55 -5.49 -4.19
C ALA A 249 2.80 -5.35 -5.05
N ALA A 250 3.40 -6.47 -5.44
CA ALA A 250 4.57 -6.50 -6.31
C ALA A 250 4.50 -7.66 -7.31
N PRO A 251 5.02 -7.50 -8.54
CA PRO A 251 5.11 -8.59 -9.49
C PRO A 251 6.17 -9.62 -9.06
N PHE A 252 5.93 -10.89 -9.38
CA PHE A 252 6.96 -11.92 -9.31
C PHE A 252 7.83 -11.87 -10.56
N LEU A 253 8.95 -11.13 -10.46
CA LEU A 253 9.94 -11.07 -11.55
C LEU A 253 10.87 -12.29 -11.52
N HIS A 254 11.38 -12.68 -12.70
CA HIS A 254 12.20 -13.89 -12.85
C HIS A 254 13.49 -13.83 -12.02
N GLY A 255 14.20 -12.72 -12.05
CA GLY A 255 15.52 -12.58 -11.42
C GLY A 255 15.54 -11.91 -10.05
N ALA A 256 14.40 -11.76 -9.36
CA ALA A 256 14.37 -11.10 -8.06
C ALA A 256 13.29 -11.68 -7.14
N LEU A 257 13.57 -11.66 -5.83
CA LEU A 257 12.54 -11.88 -4.83
C LEU A 257 11.53 -10.71 -4.88
N ALA A 258 10.26 -11.00 -4.69
CA ALA A 258 9.21 -9.98 -4.74
C ALA A 258 9.48 -8.82 -3.75
N ILE A 259 10.09 -9.09 -2.59
CA ILE A 259 10.45 -8.05 -1.62
C ILE A 259 11.58 -7.11 -2.09
N HIS A 260 12.38 -7.51 -3.07
CA HIS A 260 13.46 -6.72 -3.67
C HIS A 260 13.04 -6.02 -4.96
N THR A 261 11.77 -6.13 -5.34
CA THR A 261 11.20 -5.42 -6.50
C THR A 261 10.38 -4.23 -6.04
N PHE A 262 10.00 -3.36 -6.99
CA PHE A 262 9.11 -2.26 -6.67
C PHE A 262 7.80 -2.75 -6.08
N GLN A 263 7.27 -1.97 -5.13
CA GLN A 263 5.99 -2.25 -4.48
C GLN A 263 5.01 -1.14 -4.79
N LEU A 264 3.80 -1.51 -5.15
CA LEU A 264 2.67 -0.61 -5.26
C LEU A 264 1.99 -0.54 -3.90
N GLU A 265 1.94 0.64 -3.29
CA GLU A 265 1.14 0.89 -2.10
C GLU A 265 -0.22 1.46 -2.52
N LEU A 266 -1.29 0.77 -2.15
CA LEU A 266 -2.66 1.14 -2.51
C LEU A 266 -3.50 1.35 -1.25
N ASP A 267 -4.43 2.31 -1.33
CA ASP A 267 -5.46 2.55 -0.31
C ASP A 267 -6.80 1.95 -0.80
N LEU A 268 -7.30 0.96 -0.08
CA LEU A 268 -8.56 0.27 -0.38
C LEU A 268 -9.80 1.15 -0.17
N ARG A 269 -9.67 2.30 0.49
CA ARG A 269 -10.76 3.27 0.67
C ARG A 269 -10.98 4.17 -0.55
N ALA A 270 -10.06 4.17 -1.50
CA ALA A 270 -10.21 4.94 -2.72
C ALA A 270 -11.40 4.43 -3.54
N SER A 271 -12.30 5.34 -3.93
CA SER A 271 -13.63 5.05 -4.47
C SER A 271 -13.66 4.37 -5.86
N ASP A 272 -12.58 4.44 -6.63
CA ASP A 272 -12.48 3.86 -7.98
C ASP A 272 -11.51 2.69 -8.03
N ALA A 273 -11.90 1.59 -7.41
CA ALA A 273 -11.06 0.48 -7.02
C ALA A 273 -10.75 -0.54 -8.14
N LEU A 274 -10.65 -0.14 -9.42
CA LEU A 274 -10.39 -1.11 -10.48
C LEU A 274 -9.10 -1.91 -10.24
N LEU A 275 -8.01 -1.24 -9.89
CA LEU A 275 -6.73 -1.91 -9.63
C LEU A 275 -6.78 -2.71 -8.33
N THR A 276 -7.23 -2.12 -7.24
CA THR A 276 -7.38 -2.78 -5.93
C THR A 276 -8.33 -3.96 -6.00
N GLY A 277 -9.48 -3.78 -6.66
CA GLY A 277 -10.45 -4.85 -6.89
C GLY A 277 -9.87 -6.00 -7.71
N THR A 278 -9.10 -5.70 -8.76
CA THR A 278 -8.44 -6.73 -9.58
C THR A 278 -7.44 -7.55 -8.75
N LEU A 279 -6.59 -6.88 -7.96
CA LEU A 279 -5.58 -7.53 -7.13
C LEU A 279 -6.21 -8.39 -6.01
N LEU A 280 -7.25 -7.87 -5.35
CA LEU A 280 -7.97 -8.63 -4.33
C LEU A 280 -8.74 -9.81 -4.94
N ASN A 281 -9.36 -9.65 -6.10
CA ASN A 281 -10.02 -10.75 -6.79
C ASN A 281 -9.04 -11.85 -7.20
N ASP A 282 -7.81 -11.50 -7.60
CA ASP A 282 -6.77 -12.48 -7.88
C ASP A 282 -6.36 -13.24 -6.61
N PHE A 283 -6.18 -12.53 -5.49
CA PHE A 283 -5.97 -13.16 -4.19
C PHE A 283 -7.10 -14.13 -3.83
N GLU A 284 -8.36 -13.72 -3.96
CA GLU A 284 -9.53 -14.58 -3.63
C GLU A 284 -9.62 -15.81 -4.54
N ARG A 285 -9.28 -15.68 -5.83
CA ARG A 285 -9.19 -16.84 -6.75
C ARG A 285 -8.13 -17.82 -6.29
N MET A 286 -6.92 -17.33 -6.01
CA MET A 286 -5.83 -18.14 -5.48
C MET A 286 -6.23 -18.78 -4.15
N TRP A 287 -6.87 -18.03 -3.27
CA TRP A 287 -7.37 -18.51 -1.99
C TRP A 287 -8.36 -19.66 -2.16
N THR A 288 -9.28 -19.56 -3.10
CA THR A 288 -10.33 -20.57 -3.32
C THR A 288 -9.76 -21.92 -3.76
N VAL A 289 -8.74 -21.91 -4.62
CA VAL A 289 -8.14 -23.15 -5.16
C VAL A 289 -7.04 -23.72 -4.26
N ALA A 290 -6.46 -22.91 -3.37
CA ALA A 290 -5.41 -23.34 -2.47
C ALA A 290 -5.94 -24.28 -1.38
N ARG A 291 -5.10 -25.22 -0.95
CA ARG A 291 -5.45 -26.23 0.05
C ARG A 291 -5.28 -25.69 1.46
N PRO A 292 -6.29 -25.81 2.34
CA PRO A 292 -6.14 -25.47 3.75
C PRO A 292 -5.01 -26.27 4.40
N PHE A 293 -4.20 -25.60 5.18
CA PHE A 293 -3.11 -26.21 5.90
C PHE A 293 -2.85 -25.49 7.22
N LEU A 294 -2.87 -26.24 8.33
CA LEU A 294 -2.60 -25.68 9.65
C LEU A 294 -1.39 -26.41 10.27
N PRO A 295 -0.27 -25.72 10.52
CA PRO A 295 0.88 -26.28 11.20
C PRO A 295 0.60 -26.39 12.72
N ALA A 296 -0.30 -27.30 13.09
CA ALA A 296 -0.71 -27.45 14.48
C ALA A 296 0.40 -28.11 15.30
N PRO A 297 0.67 -27.63 16.54
CA PRO A 297 1.76 -28.12 17.37
C PRO A 297 1.63 -29.58 17.84
N ASP A 298 0.40 -30.09 17.85
CA ASP A 298 0.03 -31.47 18.25
C ASP A 298 0.06 -32.46 17.08
N ARG A 299 0.38 -32.00 15.86
CA ARG A 299 0.42 -32.82 14.64
C ARG A 299 1.81 -32.89 14.06
N ASN A 300 2.14 -34.01 13.43
CA ASN A 300 3.38 -34.13 12.64
C ASN A 300 3.19 -33.55 11.23
N TRP A 301 2.87 -32.26 11.18
CA TRP A 301 2.54 -31.56 9.94
C TRP A 301 3.65 -31.59 8.89
N ARG A 302 4.93 -31.74 9.30
CA ARG A 302 6.06 -31.87 8.38
C ARG A 302 5.99 -33.14 7.55
N ASN A 303 5.55 -34.23 8.16
CA ASN A 303 5.32 -35.49 7.42
C ASN A 303 4.06 -35.43 6.57
N GLU A 304 3.00 -34.79 7.06
CA GLU A 304 1.76 -34.59 6.28
C GLU A 304 2.03 -33.79 4.99
N LEU A 305 2.86 -32.75 5.04
CA LEU A 305 3.28 -31.98 3.85
C LEU A 305 3.92 -32.87 2.77
N LYS A 306 4.69 -33.88 3.16
CA LYS A 306 5.33 -34.80 2.21
C LYS A 306 4.36 -35.79 1.60
N ILE A 307 3.46 -36.33 2.41
CA ILE A 307 2.51 -37.37 2.00
C ILE A 307 1.43 -36.82 1.05
N LEU A 308 0.92 -35.63 1.32
CA LEU A 308 -0.15 -35.02 0.51
C LEU A 308 0.27 -34.68 -0.92
N PHE A 309 1.55 -34.76 -1.25
CA PHE A 309 2.07 -34.51 -2.60
C PHE A 309 2.25 -35.82 -3.43
N THR A 310 2.23 -36.97 -2.80
CA THR A 310 2.42 -38.27 -3.48
C THR A 310 1.11 -38.88 -3.98
N ASN A 311 -0.02 -38.25 -3.77
CA ASN A 311 -1.35 -38.58 -4.26
C ASN A 311 -1.88 -37.49 -5.20
#